data_9f39c6f89aface9be6f3538885adddae
#
_entry.id   9f39c6f89aface9be6f3538885adddae
#
_cell.length_a   1.000
_cell.length_b   1.000
_cell.length_c   1.000
_cell.angle_alpha   90.00
_cell.angle_beta   90.00
_cell.angle_gamma   90.00
#
_symmetry.space_group_name_H-M   'P 1'
#
loop_
_entity.id
_entity.type
_entity.pdbx_description
1 polymer ?
#
loop_
_entity_poly.entity_id
_entity_poly.type
_entity_poly.pdbx_seq_one_letter_code
_entity_poly.pdbx_strand_id
1 'polypeptide(L)'
;MKLIKWFKIISILGLLLAGLALAETVGLASIKEDELSWLSIWPPIIAIILALITHEAHLALFIGILVGVSMITGNPLTGITNALDTYIVGSVTDHGHASILIFTLAFGGLIGVITANGGMKGAVDFASKYATSNRRSQFATAAMGLVIFFDDYANTLLVGNMMRPFTDKARISREKLSYLVDSTAAPVASLAVISSWSVFQMSLLESPYKQYGVTINPYFTFLQSIPFSFYCILTLIFIFLNILLKKEYGPMHDAETRALSTGKVLSDHAKPLSDPSLIEDTQKVPTAHWNNAFIPIFVVVAVTISGLVITGLRSLDMQHPTLRDIIGASDPYASLIWGASFSSISAIGLTIGRKILTLEKTLDAWVNGVRSMVMACIILVLAWTIGSVCKDLKTAEYLVSISSNILSPAMLPFITFVTAAAISFSTGSSWATMSILVPVVVPMAMHLLNMSPDATVESPIFLATFASVLSGSVFGDHCSPISDTTILSSTACASDHIDHVKTQMPYALTVGILSLTLGCLGIGFGIPVWVILLSGTAILWAIMHFIGKPIVPT
;
A
#
# COMPACT_ATOMS: atom_id res chain seq x y z
N MET A 1 -25.45 -10.02 -15.93
CA MET A 1 -24.25 -10.79 -15.54
C MET A 1 -23.54 -11.49 -16.70
N LYS A 2 -24.17 -12.34 -17.52
CA LYS A 2 -23.50 -13.01 -18.67
C LYS A 2 -22.95 -12.02 -19.70
N LEU A 3 -23.67 -10.96 -20.07
CA LEU A 3 -23.24 -9.97 -21.07
C LEU A 3 -21.99 -9.20 -20.63
N ILE A 4 -21.89 -8.85 -19.34
CA ILE A 4 -20.72 -8.15 -18.78
C ILE A 4 -19.47 -9.06 -18.79
N LYS A 5 -19.64 -10.38 -18.51
CA LYS A 5 -18.53 -11.34 -18.62
C LYS A 5 -18.03 -11.46 -20.06
N TRP A 6 -18.95 -11.54 -21.04
CA TRP A 6 -18.55 -11.59 -22.45
C TRP A 6 -17.89 -10.30 -22.92
N PHE A 7 -18.36 -9.13 -22.47
CA PHE A 7 -17.73 -7.86 -22.78
C PHE A 7 -16.29 -7.79 -22.26
N LYS A 8 -16.04 -8.21 -21.01
CA LYS A 8 -14.69 -8.30 -20.43
C LYS A 8 -13.79 -9.23 -21.25
N ILE A 9 -14.27 -10.42 -21.61
CA ILE A 9 -13.51 -11.41 -22.41
C ILE A 9 -13.17 -10.84 -23.79
N ILE A 10 -14.13 -10.23 -24.48
CA ILE A 10 -13.93 -9.62 -25.81
C ILE A 10 -12.95 -8.45 -25.72
N SER A 11 -13.04 -7.61 -24.69
CA SER A 11 -12.10 -6.49 -24.46
C SER A 11 -10.69 -6.99 -24.21
N ILE A 12 -10.52 -8.03 -23.41
CA ILE A 12 -9.22 -8.65 -23.13
C ILE A 12 -8.60 -9.21 -24.40
N LEU A 13 -9.37 -10.03 -25.14
CA LEU A 13 -8.93 -10.61 -26.42
C LEU A 13 -8.65 -9.54 -27.47
N GLY A 14 -9.50 -8.52 -27.56
CA GLY A 14 -9.33 -7.41 -28.50
C GLY A 14 -8.07 -6.60 -28.23
N LEU A 15 -7.80 -6.26 -26.98
CA LEU A 15 -6.60 -5.52 -26.59
C LEU A 15 -5.33 -6.36 -26.70
N LEU A 16 -5.40 -7.65 -26.39
CA LEU A 16 -4.30 -8.59 -26.61
C LEU A 16 -3.98 -8.70 -28.11
N LEU A 17 -4.98 -8.94 -28.94
CA LEU A 17 -4.81 -9.06 -30.40
C LEU A 17 -4.35 -7.74 -31.02
N ALA A 18 -4.87 -6.60 -30.59
CA ALA A 18 -4.42 -5.29 -31.04
C ALA A 18 -2.95 -5.03 -30.61
N GLY A 19 -2.58 -5.37 -29.39
CA GLY A 19 -1.21 -5.28 -28.90
C GLY A 19 -0.25 -6.21 -29.65
N LEU A 20 -0.66 -7.44 -29.91
CA LEU A 20 0.14 -8.41 -30.69
C LEU A 20 0.24 -8.01 -32.17
N ALA A 21 -0.82 -7.50 -32.78
CA ALA A 21 -0.78 -6.96 -34.15
C ALA A 21 0.11 -5.71 -34.25
N LEU A 22 0.07 -4.86 -33.20
CA LEU A 22 1.00 -3.72 -33.08
C LEU A 22 2.46 -4.22 -32.98
N ALA A 23 2.71 -5.25 -32.18
CA ALA A 23 4.03 -5.86 -32.03
C ALA A 23 4.54 -6.45 -33.36
N GLU A 24 3.67 -7.06 -34.16
CA GLU A 24 4.01 -7.61 -35.47
C GLU A 24 4.31 -6.49 -36.50
N THR A 25 3.51 -5.42 -36.51
CA THR A 25 3.76 -4.26 -37.40
C THR A 25 5.01 -3.49 -37.00
N VAL A 26 5.36 -3.44 -35.73
CA VAL A 26 6.57 -2.81 -35.19
C VAL A 26 7.80 -3.69 -35.39
N GLY A 27 7.67 -5.02 -35.25
CA GLY A 27 8.76 -5.97 -35.49
C GLY A 27 9.21 -6.01 -36.95
N LEU A 28 8.34 -5.65 -37.89
CA LEU A 28 8.70 -5.42 -39.30
C LEU A 28 9.50 -4.11 -39.52
N ALA A 29 9.36 -3.15 -38.59
CA ALA A 29 10.10 -1.89 -38.57
C ALA A 29 11.05 -1.85 -37.37
N SER A 30 11.93 -2.84 -37.20
CA SER A 30 12.87 -2.95 -36.06
C SER A 30 12.97 -1.64 -35.27
N ILE A 31 12.51 -1.62 -34.00
CA ILE A 31 12.91 -0.51 -33.11
C ILE A 31 14.43 -0.60 -33.09
N LYS A 32 15.08 0.23 -33.90
CA LYS A 32 16.54 0.34 -33.87
C LYS A 32 16.91 0.63 -32.43
N GLU A 33 17.86 -0.09 -31.89
CA GLU A 33 18.29 -0.04 -30.47
C GLU A 33 18.49 1.38 -29.93
N ASP A 34 18.56 2.41 -30.79
CA ASP A 34 18.84 3.80 -30.45
C ASP A 34 17.68 4.79 -30.67
N GLU A 35 16.53 4.40 -31.25
CA GLU A 35 15.43 5.33 -31.50
C GLU A 35 14.36 5.27 -30.39
N LEU A 36 14.15 6.41 -29.72
CA LEU A 36 13.02 6.58 -28.78
C LEU A 36 11.69 6.54 -29.55
N SER A 37 10.83 5.58 -29.20
CA SER A 37 9.56 5.37 -29.89
C SER A 37 8.35 5.60 -28.97
N TRP A 38 7.30 6.25 -29.49
CA TRP A 38 6.03 6.39 -28.80
C TRP A 38 5.37 5.03 -28.46
N LEU A 39 5.83 3.98 -29.10
CA LEU A 39 5.37 2.62 -28.87
C LEU A 39 5.81 2.09 -27.50
N SER A 40 6.90 2.63 -26.93
CA SER A 40 7.42 2.23 -25.62
C SER A 40 6.44 2.45 -24.45
N ILE A 41 5.45 3.33 -24.61
CA ILE A 41 4.44 3.60 -23.58
C ILE A 41 3.27 2.61 -23.59
N TRP A 42 3.14 1.76 -24.62
CA TRP A 42 1.99 0.84 -24.75
C TRP A 42 1.91 -0.21 -23.65
N PRO A 43 2.98 -0.90 -23.21
CA PRO A 43 2.88 -1.91 -22.18
C PRO A 43 2.24 -1.36 -20.87
N PRO A 44 2.71 -0.27 -20.27
CA PRO A 44 2.06 0.29 -19.09
C PRO A 44 0.66 0.86 -19.39
N ILE A 45 0.42 1.44 -20.57
CA ILE A 45 -0.93 1.92 -20.95
C ILE A 45 -1.92 0.76 -21.07
N ILE A 46 -1.54 -0.33 -21.71
CA ILE A 46 -2.39 -1.54 -21.82
C ILE A 46 -2.68 -2.11 -20.43
N ALA A 47 -1.66 -2.19 -19.57
CA ALA A 47 -1.86 -2.62 -18.20
C ALA A 47 -2.87 -1.72 -17.46
N ILE A 48 -2.75 -0.39 -17.58
CA ILE A 48 -3.70 0.56 -16.98
C ILE A 48 -5.12 0.34 -17.55
N ILE A 49 -5.27 0.35 -18.87
CA ILE A 49 -6.60 0.20 -19.53
C ILE A 49 -7.26 -1.13 -19.14
N LEU A 50 -6.49 -2.23 -19.15
CA LEU A 50 -7.01 -3.54 -18.76
C LEU A 50 -7.38 -3.59 -17.28
N ALA A 51 -6.56 -3.00 -16.40
CA ALA A 51 -6.89 -2.90 -14.97
C ALA A 51 -8.18 -2.11 -14.74
N LEU A 52 -8.40 -1.01 -15.49
CA LEU A 52 -9.63 -0.22 -15.44
C LEU A 52 -10.87 -1.00 -15.92
N ILE A 53 -10.75 -1.83 -16.94
CA ILE A 53 -11.87 -2.59 -17.52
C ILE A 53 -12.17 -3.87 -16.72
N THR A 54 -11.11 -4.58 -16.32
CA THR A 54 -11.25 -5.91 -15.72
C THR A 54 -11.35 -5.87 -14.20
N HIS A 55 -10.77 -4.86 -13.58
CA HIS A 55 -10.51 -4.77 -12.12
C HIS A 55 -9.64 -5.93 -11.62
N GLU A 56 -8.76 -6.46 -12.49
CA GLU A 56 -7.88 -7.60 -12.22
C GLU A 56 -6.42 -7.20 -12.50
N ALA A 57 -5.73 -6.69 -11.47
CA ALA A 57 -4.38 -6.12 -11.60
C ALA A 57 -3.36 -7.13 -12.15
N HIS A 58 -3.36 -8.37 -11.63
CA HIS A 58 -2.43 -9.42 -12.04
C HIS A 58 -2.59 -9.79 -13.52
N LEU A 59 -3.82 -9.87 -14.02
CA LEU A 59 -4.10 -10.14 -15.45
C LEU A 59 -3.65 -8.95 -16.32
N ALA A 60 -3.93 -7.75 -15.88
CA ALA A 60 -3.57 -6.52 -16.60
C ALA A 60 -2.04 -6.37 -16.73
N LEU A 61 -1.30 -6.55 -15.66
CA LEU A 61 0.16 -6.55 -15.65
C LEU A 61 0.72 -7.63 -16.57
N PHE A 62 0.21 -8.87 -16.46
CA PHE A 62 0.68 -9.98 -17.26
C PHE A 62 0.49 -9.74 -18.77
N ILE A 63 -0.67 -9.21 -19.20
CA ILE A 63 -0.91 -8.88 -20.60
C ILE A 63 -0.01 -7.72 -21.06
N GLY A 64 0.18 -6.69 -20.23
CA GLY A 64 1.13 -5.62 -20.53
C GLY A 64 2.55 -6.15 -20.77
N ILE A 65 3.00 -7.10 -19.95
CA ILE A 65 4.30 -7.80 -20.13
C ILE A 65 4.34 -8.54 -21.45
N LEU A 66 3.32 -9.38 -21.76
CA LEU A 66 3.29 -10.15 -23.00
C LEU A 66 3.37 -9.25 -24.24
N VAL A 67 2.62 -8.16 -24.25
CA VAL A 67 2.67 -7.17 -25.35
C VAL A 67 4.05 -6.54 -25.42
N GLY A 68 4.59 -6.07 -24.33
CA GLY A 68 5.90 -5.40 -24.31
C GLY A 68 7.03 -6.31 -24.76
N VAL A 69 7.11 -7.55 -24.28
CA VAL A 69 8.13 -8.51 -24.72
C VAL A 69 7.93 -8.91 -26.18
N SER A 70 6.68 -9.01 -26.64
CA SER A 70 6.39 -9.25 -28.07
C SER A 70 6.87 -8.10 -28.96
N MET A 71 6.78 -6.86 -28.48
CA MET A 71 7.34 -5.68 -29.18
C MET A 71 8.86 -5.70 -29.21
N ILE A 72 9.53 -6.10 -28.12
CA ILE A 72 10.99 -6.23 -28.05
C ILE A 72 11.49 -7.31 -29.01
N THR A 73 10.81 -8.46 -29.05
CA THR A 73 11.22 -9.61 -29.87
C THR A 73 10.79 -9.51 -31.33
N GLY A 74 9.84 -8.61 -31.64
CA GLY A 74 9.24 -8.48 -32.97
C GLY A 74 8.40 -9.68 -33.40
N ASN A 75 8.16 -10.64 -32.52
CA ASN A 75 7.37 -11.84 -32.80
C ASN A 75 6.53 -12.24 -31.59
N PRO A 76 5.18 -12.31 -31.70
CA PRO A 76 4.31 -12.63 -30.59
C PRO A 76 4.59 -13.97 -29.91
N LEU A 77 4.92 -15.02 -30.69
CA LEU A 77 5.17 -16.34 -30.12
C LEU A 77 6.48 -16.37 -29.31
N THR A 78 7.55 -15.83 -29.87
CA THR A 78 8.84 -15.64 -29.17
C THR A 78 8.67 -14.69 -28.00
N GLY A 79 7.84 -13.66 -28.13
CA GLY A 79 7.51 -12.74 -27.05
C GLY A 79 6.88 -13.43 -25.85
N ILE A 80 5.91 -14.32 -26.08
CA ILE A 80 5.25 -15.10 -25.01
C ILE A 80 6.26 -16.02 -24.32
N THR A 81 7.08 -16.77 -25.06
CA THR A 81 8.09 -17.66 -24.47
C THR A 81 9.12 -16.88 -23.66
N ASN A 82 9.69 -15.81 -24.21
CA ASN A 82 10.67 -14.98 -23.52
C ASN A 82 10.07 -14.24 -22.30
N ALA A 83 8.79 -13.85 -22.35
CA ALA A 83 8.12 -13.28 -21.18
C ALA A 83 8.11 -14.26 -20.00
N LEU A 84 7.89 -15.56 -20.27
CA LEU A 84 7.83 -16.59 -19.25
C LEU A 84 9.22 -17.02 -18.77
N ASP A 85 10.11 -17.41 -19.69
CA ASP A 85 11.37 -18.06 -19.37
C ASP A 85 12.53 -17.07 -19.11
N THR A 86 12.48 -15.87 -19.66
CA THR A 86 13.53 -14.87 -19.52
C THR A 86 13.14 -13.78 -18.54
N TYR A 87 12.03 -13.07 -18.78
CA TYR A 87 11.67 -11.90 -17.99
C TYR A 87 11.09 -12.27 -16.61
N ILE A 88 10.11 -13.18 -16.53
CA ILE A 88 9.52 -13.60 -15.25
C ILE A 88 10.54 -14.39 -14.41
N VAL A 89 11.24 -15.33 -15.03
CA VAL A 89 12.30 -16.09 -14.32
C VAL A 89 13.42 -15.15 -13.88
N GLY A 90 13.87 -14.24 -14.75
CA GLY A 90 14.86 -13.22 -14.41
C GLY A 90 14.44 -12.36 -13.20
N SER A 91 13.17 -11.98 -13.13
CA SER A 91 12.62 -11.24 -11.99
C SER A 91 12.65 -12.03 -10.68
N VAL A 92 12.44 -13.35 -10.71
CA VAL A 92 12.46 -14.20 -9.51
C VAL A 92 13.88 -14.55 -9.08
N THR A 93 14.81 -14.70 -10.02
CA THR A 93 16.19 -15.11 -9.73
C THR A 93 17.09 -13.96 -9.27
N ASP A 94 16.63 -12.73 -9.32
CA ASP A 94 17.33 -11.60 -8.71
C ASP A 94 17.41 -11.77 -7.20
N HIS A 95 18.59 -11.56 -6.61
CA HIS A 95 18.83 -11.79 -5.18
C HIS A 95 17.95 -10.92 -4.28
N GLY A 96 17.78 -9.64 -4.62
CA GLY A 96 16.92 -8.72 -3.86
C GLY A 96 15.46 -9.16 -3.93
N HIS A 97 14.96 -9.41 -5.14
CA HIS A 97 13.58 -9.86 -5.35
C HIS A 97 13.29 -11.21 -4.65
N ALA A 98 14.17 -12.19 -4.77
CA ALA A 98 14.04 -13.48 -4.06
C ALA A 98 14.00 -13.27 -2.53
N SER A 99 14.83 -12.38 -2.00
CA SER A 99 14.85 -12.05 -0.57
C SER A 99 13.53 -11.44 -0.11
N ILE A 100 12.93 -10.57 -0.91
CA ILE A 100 11.63 -9.97 -0.63
C ILE A 100 10.51 -11.02 -0.64
N LEU A 101 10.50 -11.95 -1.61
CA LEU A 101 9.54 -13.05 -1.62
C LEU A 101 9.64 -13.91 -0.36
N ILE A 102 10.86 -14.28 0.05
CA ILE A 102 11.10 -15.05 1.28
C ILE A 102 10.62 -14.28 2.51
N PHE A 103 10.94 -12.99 2.61
CA PHE A 103 10.44 -12.14 3.71
C PHE A 103 8.92 -12.12 3.74
N THR A 104 8.28 -11.84 2.61
CA THR A 104 6.81 -11.71 2.50
C THR A 104 6.11 -13.01 2.95
N LEU A 105 6.59 -14.15 2.49
CA LEU A 105 6.04 -15.46 2.88
C LEU A 105 6.27 -15.76 4.36
N ALA A 106 7.48 -15.54 4.88
CA ALA A 106 7.80 -15.75 6.30
C ALA A 106 6.98 -14.83 7.21
N PHE A 107 6.79 -13.59 6.79
CA PHE A 107 6.01 -12.59 7.51
C PHE A 107 4.52 -12.94 7.54
N GLY A 108 3.97 -13.43 6.40
CA GLY A 108 2.63 -13.98 6.36
C GLY A 108 2.45 -15.15 7.31
N GLY A 109 3.42 -16.06 7.37
CA GLY A 109 3.43 -17.17 8.33
C GLY A 109 3.41 -16.69 9.78
N LEU A 110 4.19 -15.66 10.12
CA LEU A 110 4.16 -15.00 11.43
C LEU A 110 2.75 -14.52 11.78
N ILE A 111 2.12 -13.77 10.86
CA ILE A 111 0.75 -13.26 11.06
C ILE A 111 -0.24 -14.39 11.29
N GLY A 112 -0.14 -15.48 10.53
CA GLY A 112 -0.98 -16.67 10.69
C GLY A 112 -0.89 -17.27 12.10
N VAL A 113 0.32 -17.44 12.64
CA VAL A 113 0.53 -17.95 14.01
C VAL A 113 0.00 -17.01 15.07
N ILE A 114 0.30 -15.70 14.97
CA ILE A 114 -0.17 -14.70 15.95
C ILE A 114 -1.69 -14.61 15.98
N THR A 115 -2.32 -14.77 14.83
CA THR A 115 -3.80 -14.79 14.72
C THR A 115 -4.37 -16.05 15.37
N ALA A 116 -3.85 -17.22 15.00
CA ALA A 116 -4.34 -18.51 15.48
C ALA A 116 -4.12 -18.73 16.99
N ASN A 117 -3.03 -18.18 17.56
CA ASN A 117 -2.75 -18.30 19.00
C ASN A 117 -3.49 -17.29 19.87
N GLY A 118 -4.38 -16.46 19.28
CA GLY A 118 -5.17 -15.46 19.99
C GLY A 118 -4.40 -14.22 20.42
N GLY A 119 -3.18 -14.02 19.94
CA GLY A 119 -2.38 -12.84 20.24
C GLY A 119 -3.05 -11.56 19.78
N MET A 120 -3.58 -11.55 18.56
CA MET A 120 -4.29 -10.39 18.00
C MET A 120 -5.57 -10.08 18.76
N LYS A 121 -6.39 -11.11 19.07
CA LYS A 121 -7.56 -10.97 19.92
C LYS A 121 -7.19 -10.42 21.30
N GLY A 122 -6.12 -10.93 21.90
CA GLY A 122 -5.62 -10.45 23.19
C GLY A 122 -5.19 -8.98 23.18
N ALA A 123 -4.59 -8.50 22.08
CA ALA A 123 -4.23 -7.10 21.90
C ALA A 123 -5.49 -6.21 21.86
N VAL A 124 -6.51 -6.63 21.11
CA VAL A 124 -7.80 -5.90 21.04
C VAL A 124 -8.55 -5.95 22.37
N ASP A 125 -8.61 -7.11 23.05
CA ASP A 125 -9.22 -7.23 24.38
C ASP A 125 -8.51 -6.33 25.42
N PHE A 126 -7.20 -6.15 25.27
CA PHE A 126 -6.45 -5.20 26.11
C PHE A 126 -6.85 -3.75 25.81
N ALA A 127 -6.89 -3.34 24.56
CA ALA A 127 -7.29 -1.99 24.15
C ALA A 127 -8.74 -1.68 24.50
N SER A 128 -9.62 -2.66 24.39
CA SER A 128 -11.07 -2.51 24.67
C SER A 128 -11.39 -2.17 26.12
N LYS A 129 -10.51 -2.52 27.07
CA LYS A 129 -10.66 -2.10 28.50
C LYS A 129 -10.72 -0.59 28.65
N TYR A 130 -10.13 0.14 27.71
CA TYR A 130 -10.13 1.60 27.68
C TYR A 130 -11.29 2.18 26.87
N ALA A 131 -12.03 1.37 26.12
CA ALA A 131 -13.17 1.76 25.27
C ALA A 131 -14.46 1.94 26.09
N THR A 132 -14.46 2.85 27.08
CA THR A 132 -15.57 3.03 28.04
C THR A 132 -16.57 4.12 27.66
N SER A 133 -16.30 4.92 26.63
CA SER A 133 -17.17 5.99 26.13
C SER A 133 -17.02 6.13 24.62
N ASN A 134 -17.95 6.82 23.94
CA ASN A 134 -17.89 7.05 22.48
C ASN A 134 -16.51 7.52 22.03
N ARG A 135 -15.98 8.62 22.61
CA ARG A 135 -14.66 9.15 22.27
C ARG A 135 -13.52 8.15 22.54
N ARG A 136 -13.54 7.47 23.70
CA ARG A 136 -12.51 6.50 24.06
C ARG A 136 -12.55 5.26 23.16
N SER A 137 -13.74 4.85 22.72
CA SER A 137 -13.90 3.73 21.78
C SER A 137 -13.36 4.08 20.40
N GLN A 138 -13.62 5.27 19.88
CA GLN A 138 -13.02 5.74 18.62
C GLN A 138 -11.48 5.82 18.74
N PHE A 139 -10.99 6.37 19.86
CA PHE A 139 -9.55 6.46 20.10
C PHE A 139 -8.89 5.07 20.20
N ALA A 140 -9.53 4.14 20.92
CA ALA A 140 -9.05 2.76 21.02
C ALA A 140 -9.02 2.05 19.66
N THR A 141 -10.04 2.27 18.82
CA THR A 141 -10.10 1.74 17.45
C THR A 141 -8.95 2.28 16.61
N ALA A 142 -8.75 3.60 16.58
CA ALA A 142 -7.65 4.22 15.83
C ALA A 142 -6.27 3.77 16.36
N ALA A 143 -6.10 3.68 17.69
CA ALA A 143 -4.87 3.20 18.30
C ALA A 143 -4.58 1.73 17.94
N MET A 144 -5.60 0.88 17.88
CA MET A 144 -5.43 -0.51 17.43
C MET A 144 -5.02 -0.58 15.96
N GLY A 145 -5.57 0.28 15.10
CA GLY A 145 -5.12 0.41 13.73
C GLY A 145 -3.64 0.81 13.62
N LEU A 146 -3.14 1.69 14.50
CA LEU A 146 -1.71 2.01 14.57
C LEU A 146 -0.85 0.85 15.09
N VAL A 147 -1.35 0.03 15.99
CA VAL A 147 -0.61 -1.13 16.55
C VAL A 147 -0.51 -2.27 15.54
N ILE A 148 -1.53 -2.45 14.69
CA ILE A 148 -1.54 -3.48 13.64
C ILE A 148 -1.01 -2.85 12.34
N PHE A 149 0.21 -2.33 12.35
CA PHE A 149 0.82 -1.57 11.26
C PHE A 149 1.41 -2.43 10.14
N PHE A 150 1.57 -3.71 10.37
CA PHE A 150 2.42 -4.57 9.55
C PHE A 150 1.74 -5.06 8.26
N ASP A 151 0.39 -5.02 8.19
CA ASP A 151 -0.39 -5.45 7.04
C ASP A 151 -1.78 -4.83 7.08
N ASP A 152 -2.25 -4.29 5.98
CA ASP A 152 -3.53 -3.58 5.87
C ASP A 152 -4.75 -4.50 5.92
N TYR A 153 -4.69 -5.68 5.28
CA TYR A 153 -5.77 -6.67 5.32
C TYR A 153 -5.95 -7.23 6.73
N ALA A 154 -4.83 -7.59 7.39
CA ALA A 154 -4.86 -8.05 8.77
C ALA A 154 -5.41 -6.97 9.71
N ASN A 155 -4.97 -5.71 9.54
CA ASN A 155 -5.48 -4.56 10.26
C ASN A 155 -7.00 -4.46 10.12
N THR A 156 -7.48 -4.39 8.88
CA THR A 156 -8.88 -4.21 8.56
C THR A 156 -9.77 -5.30 9.14
N LEU A 157 -9.41 -6.56 8.92
CA LEU A 157 -10.21 -7.70 9.43
C LEU A 157 -10.23 -7.76 10.94
N LEU A 158 -9.08 -7.57 11.59
CA LEU A 158 -8.99 -7.73 13.04
C LEU A 158 -9.62 -6.55 13.77
N VAL A 159 -9.24 -5.32 13.41
CA VAL A 159 -9.79 -4.13 14.09
C VAL A 159 -11.30 -4.00 13.83
N GLY A 160 -11.73 -4.17 12.57
CA GLY A 160 -13.14 -4.07 12.20
C GLY A 160 -14.03 -5.04 12.97
N ASN A 161 -13.71 -6.34 12.91
CA ASN A 161 -14.52 -7.36 13.58
C ASN A 161 -14.50 -7.24 15.11
N MET A 162 -13.33 -6.96 15.70
CA MET A 162 -13.17 -7.01 17.15
C MET A 162 -13.63 -5.73 17.86
N MET A 163 -13.47 -4.56 17.22
CA MET A 163 -13.92 -3.30 17.81
C MET A 163 -15.43 -3.07 17.66
N ARG A 164 -16.09 -3.78 16.73
CA ARG A 164 -17.53 -3.68 16.46
C ARG A 164 -18.44 -3.75 17.70
N PRO A 165 -18.32 -4.73 18.60
CA PRO A 165 -19.19 -4.79 19.78
C PRO A 165 -19.02 -3.59 20.73
N PHE A 166 -17.81 -3.03 20.80
CA PHE A 166 -17.49 -1.90 21.66
C PHE A 166 -18.00 -0.59 21.08
N THR A 167 -17.85 -0.41 19.75
CA THR A 167 -18.37 0.77 19.05
C THR A 167 -19.89 0.78 19.01
N ASP A 168 -20.55 -0.36 18.83
CA ASP A 168 -22.01 -0.49 18.92
C ASP A 168 -22.53 -0.08 20.30
N LYS A 169 -21.91 -0.61 21.36
CA LYS A 169 -22.27 -0.25 22.75
C LYS A 169 -22.04 1.24 23.01
N ALA A 170 -21.03 1.83 22.40
CA ALA A 170 -20.72 3.25 22.50
C ALA A 170 -21.57 4.14 21.57
N ARG A 171 -22.53 3.56 20.82
CA ARG A 171 -23.39 4.24 19.83
C ARG A 171 -22.59 5.01 18.78
N ILE A 172 -21.55 4.39 18.24
CA ILE A 172 -20.79 4.86 17.10
C ILE A 172 -21.38 4.20 15.84
N SER A 173 -21.57 4.95 14.78
CA SER A 173 -22.09 4.40 13.53
C SER A 173 -21.11 3.39 12.91
N ARG A 174 -21.66 2.40 12.19
CA ARG A 174 -20.82 1.42 11.49
C ARG A 174 -20.02 2.07 10.37
N GLU A 175 -20.54 3.12 9.76
CA GLU A 175 -19.84 3.96 8.79
C GLU A 175 -18.61 4.62 9.41
N LYS A 176 -18.73 5.15 10.65
CA LYS A 176 -17.59 5.74 11.37
C LYS A 176 -16.56 4.68 11.76
N LEU A 177 -17.00 3.51 12.21
CA LEU A 177 -16.10 2.39 12.48
C LEU A 177 -15.32 2.00 11.22
N SER A 178 -16.03 1.83 10.09
CA SER A 178 -15.40 1.47 8.81
C SER A 178 -14.38 2.53 8.36
N TYR A 179 -14.71 3.83 8.51
CA TYR A 179 -13.78 4.92 8.23
C TYR A 179 -12.53 4.87 9.10
N LEU A 180 -12.66 4.63 10.41
CA LEU A 180 -11.51 4.53 11.32
C LEU A 180 -10.60 3.35 10.93
N VAL A 181 -11.20 2.22 10.58
CA VAL A 181 -10.49 1.01 10.19
C VAL A 181 -9.78 1.21 8.84
N ASP A 182 -10.50 1.64 7.82
CA ASP A 182 -9.95 1.84 6.46
C ASP A 182 -8.82 2.88 6.47
N SER A 183 -9.05 4.02 7.11
CA SER A 183 -8.07 5.11 7.19
C SER A 183 -6.88 4.83 8.11
N THR A 184 -6.88 3.75 8.89
CA THR A 184 -5.71 3.28 9.67
C THR A 184 -5.12 1.98 9.14
N ALA A 185 -5.63 1.43 8.05
CA ALA A 185 -5.07 0.24 7.42
C ALA A 185 -3.96 0.62 6.42
N ALA A 186 -4.31 0.92 5.17
CA ALA A 186 -3.34 1.25 4.13
C ALA A 186 -2.44 2.47 4.46
N PRO A 187 -2.95 3.60 5.02
CA PRO A 187 -2.08 4.70 5.40
C PRO A 187 -1.02 4.33 6.44
N VAL A 188 -1.37 3.53 7.44
CA VAL A 188 -0.43 3.08 8.47
C VAL A 188 0.58 2.09 7.92
N ALA A 189 0.12 1.09 7.16
CA ALA A 189 1.00 0.09 6.54
C ALA A 189 2.00 0.73 5.56
N SER A 190 1.57 1.77 4.81
CA SER A 190 2.42 2.52 3.88
C SER A 190 3.49 3.38 4.56
N LEU A 191 3.24 3.87 5.79
CA LEU A 191 4.19 4.67 6.57
C LEU A 191 5.07 3.83 7.48
N ALA A 192 4.68 2.59 7.76
CA ALA A 192 5.41 1.72 8.69
C ALA A 192 6.77 1.35 8.13
N VAL A 193 7.80 1.51 8.96
CA VAL A 193 9.19 1.20 8.57
C VAL A 193 9.41 -0.29 8.29
N ILE A 194 8.58 -1.16 8.87
CA ILE A 194 8.62 -2.62 8.68
C ILE A 194 7.19 -3.12 8.49
N SER A 195 6.80 -3.38 7.25
CA SER A 195 5.47 -3.88 6.89
C SER A 195 5.55 -4.64 5.56
N SER A 196 4.48 -5.34 5.19
CA SER A 196 4.33 -5.88 3.83
C SER A 196 4.42 -4.77 2.76
N TRP A 197 3.91 -3.58 3.08
CA TRP A 197 3.92 -2.41 2.21
C TRP A 197 5.31 -1.77 2.06
N SER A 198 6.06 -1.57 3.15
CA SER A 198 7.40 -0.98 3.07
C SER A 198 8.34 -1.83 2.20
N VAL A 199 8.24 -3.15 2.33
CA VAL A 199 9.02 -4.09 1.52
C VAL A 199 8.61 -4.01 0.05
N PHE A 200 7.31 -3.99 -0.23
CA PHE A 200 6.79 -3.80 -1.58
C PHE A 200 7.27 -2.48 -2.20
N GLN A 201 7.09 -1.37 -1.49
CA GLN A 201 7.43 -0.03 -1.97
C GLN A 201 8.92 0.13 -2.27
N MET A 202 9.81 -0.36 -1.38
CA MET A 202 11.25 -0.30 -1.64
C MET A 202 11.68 -1.19 -2.81
N SER A 203 11.02 -2.34 -3.00
CA SER A 203 11.35 -3.27 -4.07
C SER A 203 11.13 -2.68 -5.46
N LEU A 204 10.15 -1.80 -5.59
CA LEU A 204 9.85 -1.11 -6.85
C LEU A 204 10.97 -0.14 -7.27
N LEU A 205 11.84 0.29 -6.35
CA LEU A 205 12.98 1.14 -6.64
C LEU A 205 14.19 0.37 -7.20
N GLU A 206 14.27 -0.94 -7.01
CA GLU A 206 15.47 -1.71 -7.39
C GLU A 206 15.76 -1.67 -8.90
N SER A 207 14.76 -1.95 -9.72
CA SER A 207 14.92 -1.94 -11.17
C SER A 207 15.32 -0.57 -11.71
N PRO A 208 14.64 0.54 -11.35
CA PRO A 208 15.08 1.89 -11.67
C PRO A 208 16.51 2.20 -11.22
N TYR A 209 16.88 1.83 -10.01
CA TYR A 209 18.21 2.10 -9.48
C TYR A 209 19.31 1.35 -10.23
N LYS A 210 19.10 0.07 -10.52
CA LYS A 210 20.01 -0.72 -11.36
C LYS A 210 20.14 -0.13 -12.77
N GLN A 211 19.05 0.38 -13.35
CA GLN A 211 19.05 1.01 -14.67
C GLN A 211 19.95 2.24 -14.74
N TYR A 212 19.92 3.08 -13.71
CA TYR A 212 20.68 4.33 -13.66
C TYR A 212 22.03 4.19 -12.93
N GLY A 213 22.43 2.97 -12.54
CA GLY A 213 23.66 2.72 -11.80
C GLY A 213 23.69 3.37 -10.41
N VAL A 214 22.51 3.61 -9.81
CA VAL A 214 22.41 4.20 -8.47
C VAL A 214 22.76 3.16 -7.42
N THR A 215 23.71 3.49 -6.56
CA THR A 215 24.20 2.60 -5.49
C THR A 215 23.47 2.78 -4.16
N ILE A 216 22.54 3.73 -4.11
CA ILE A 216 21.78 4.06 -2.88
C ILE A 216 20.85 2.91 -2.53
N ASN A 217 20.82 2.59 -1.24
CA ASN A 217 19.93 1.59 -0.69
C ASN A 217 18.45 1.98 -0.88
N PRO A 218 17.62 1.18 -1.57
CA PRO A 218 16.20 1.46 -1.78
C PRO A 218 15.41 1.65 -0.48
N TYR A 219 15.75 0.90 0.57
CA TYR A 219 15.11 1.04 1.87
C TYR A 219 15.40 2.42 2.50
N PHE A 220 16.61 2.93 2.36
CA PHE A 220 16.96 4.26 2.84
C PHE A 220 16.16 5.35 2.12
N THR A 221 15.99 5.24 0.79
CA THR A 221 15.13 6.14 0.03
C THR A 221 13.67 6.07 0.48
N PHE A 222 13.17 4.87 0.71
CA PHE A 222 11.83 4.69 1.26
C PHE A 222 11.70 5.44 2.61
N LEU A 223 12.62 5.26 3.54
CA LEU A 223 12.59 5.96 4.82
C LEU A 223 12.61 7.48 4.66
N GLN A 224 13.42 8.00 3.75
CA GLN A 224 13.48 9.44 3.44
C GLN A 224 12.19 9.96 2.78
N SER A 225 11.44 9.12 2.07
CA SER A 225 10.18 9.50 1.41
C SER A 225 8.99 9.58 2.37
N ILE A 226 9.07 8.96 3.55
CA ILE A 226 7.96 8.93 4.53
C ILE A 226 7.43 10.34 4.85
N PRO A 227 8.25 11.37 5.18
CA PRO A 227 7.75 12.71 5.48
C PRO A 227 6.98 13.37 4.32
N PHE A 228 7.20 12.92 3.08
CA PHE A 228 6.53 13.42 1.87
C PHE A 228 5.23 12.66 1.54
N SER A 229 4.89 11.63 2.31
CA SER A 229 3.63 10.88 2.17
C SER A 229 2.45 11.66 2.77
N PHE A 230 2.18 12.85 2.20
CA PHE A 230 1.26 13.83 2.76
C PHE A 230 -0.13 13.28 3.01
N TYR A 231 -0.71 12.53 2.07
CA TYR A 231 -2.05 11.99 2.25
C TYR A 231 -2.12 11.03 3.45
N CYS A 232 -1.20 10.10 3.55
CA CYS A 232 -1.19 9.13 4.65
C CYS A 232 -1.02 9.82 6.01
N ILE A 233 -0.06 10.76 6.12
CA ILE A 233 0.20 11.48 7.37
C ILE A 233 -0.98 12.36 7.77
N LEU A 234 -1.50 13.17 6.83
CA LEU A 234 -2.60 14.07 7.11
C LEU A 234 -3.92 13.33 7.37
N THR A 235 -4.14 12.15 6.78
CA THR A 235 -5.28 11.28 7.09
C THR A 235 -5.25 10.82 8.54
N LEU A 236 -4.09 10.36 9.03
CA LEU A 236 -3.94 9.96 10.42
C LEU A 236 -4.16 11.15 11.37
N ILE A 237 -3.59 12.30 11.07
CA ILE A 237 -3.81 13.53 11.85
C ILE A 237 -5.29 13.88 11.85
N PHE A 238 -5.97 13.78 10.72
CA PHE A 238 -7.38 14.12 10.58
C PHE A 238 -8.29 13.21 11.40
N ILE A 239 -8.00 11.91 11.47
CA ILE A 239 -8.71 10.97 12.35
C ILE A 239 -8.65 11.46 13.82
N PHE A 240 -7.46 11.78 14.31
CA PHE A 240 -7.31 12.25 15.69
C PHE A 240 -7.95 13.62 15.92
N LEU A 241 -7.92 14.53 14.95
CA LEU A 241 -8.63 15.80 15.04
C LEU A 241 -10.15 15.60 15.16
N ASN A 242 -10.74 14.71 14.36
CA ASN A 242 -12.16 14.38 14.44
C ASN A 242 -12.54 13.88 15.85
N ILE A 243 -11.76 12.93 16.37
CA ILE A 243 -12.00 12.35 17.70
C ILE A 243 -11.82 13.40 18.81
N LEU A 244 -10.81 14.26 18.69
CA LEU A 244 -10.51 15.27 19.70
C LEU A 244 -11.55 16.40 19.74
N LEU A 245 -11.97 16.89 18.59
CA LEU A 245 -12.92 17.99 18.47
C LEU A 245 -14.39 17.54 18.65
N LYS A 246 -14.68 16.24 18.54
CA LYS A 246 -16.06 15.67 18.60
C LYS A 246 -16.99 16.32 17.57
N LYS A 247 -16.47 16.60 16.41
CA LYS A 247 -17.19 17.24 15.31
C LYS A 247 -17.10 16.36 14.08
N GLU A 248 -18.15 16.38 13.29
CA GLU A 248 -18.23 15.68 12.02
C GLU A 248 -18.87 16.62 10.98
N TYR A 249 -18.70 16.33 9.70
CA TYR A 249 -19.37 17.05 8.62
C TYR A 249 -19.83 16.12 7.50
N GLY A 250 -20.72 16.63 6.66
CA GLY A 250 -21.28 15.86 5.55
C GLY A 250 -22.06 14.61 6.03
N PRO A 251 -22.14 13.56 5.20
CA PRO A 251 -22.92 12.37 5.51
C PRO A 251 -22.48 11.64 6.79
N MET A 252 -21.20 11.78 7.19
CA MET A 252 -20.72 11.18 8.44
C MET A 252 -21.36 11.82 9.68
N HIS A 253 -21.62 13.14 9.65
CA HIS A 253 -22.33 13.82 10.73
C HIS A 253 -23.74 13.25 10.92
N ASP A 254 -24.45 12.97 9.82
CA ASP A 254 -25.80 12.41 9.87
C ASP A 254 -25.78 10.97 10.42
N ALA A 255 -24.79 10.15 10.00
CA ALA A 255 -24.61 8.79 10.48
C ALA A 255 -24.32 8.75 11.99
N GLU A 256 -23.39 9.59 12.48
CA GLU A 256 -23.06 9.68 13.92
C GLU A 256 -24.21 10.25 14.75
N THR A 257 -24.91 11.27 14.25
CA THR A 257 -26.10 11.83 14.92
C THR A 257 -27.20 10.78 15.05
N ARG A 258 -27.47 10.01 13.99
CA ARG A 258 -28.42 8.88 14.02
C ARG A 258 -28.01 7.87 15.09
N ALA A 259 -26.76 7.41 15.08
CA ALA A 259 -26.27 6.40 16.00
C ALA A 259 -26.35 6.87 17.46
N LEU A 260 -25.97 8.11 17.74
CA LEU A 260 -25.98 8.67 19.09
C LEU A 260 -27.40 8.89 19.63
N SER A 261 -28.31 9.48 18.84
CA SER A 261 -29.66 9.86 19.26
C SER A 261 -30.61 8.67 19.33
N THR A 262 -30.58 7.79 18.32
CA THR A 262 -31.56 6.67 18.23
C THR A 262 -31.00 5.34 18.68
N GLY A 263 -29.69 5.20 18.82
CA GLY A 263 -29.02 3.91 19.05
C GLY A 263 -28.88 3.03 17.79
N LYS A 264 -29.41 3.47 16.63
CA LYS A 264 -29.30 2.74 15.36
C LYS A 264 -27.93 2.98 14.75
N VAL A 265 -27.04 2.00 14.86
CA VAL A 265 -25.67 2.07 14.32
C VAL A 265 -25.61 1.90 12.80
N LEU A 266 -26.67 1.43 12.15
CA LEU A 266 -26.83 1.29 10.70
C LEU A 266 -27.97 2.16 10.21
N SER A 267 -27.95 2.58 8.93
CA SER A 267 -29.09 3.22 8.28
C SER A 267 -30.25 2.23 8.08
N ASP A 268 -31.48 2.74 7.97
CA ASP A 268 -32.67 1.88 7.81
C ASP A 268 -32.67 1.10 6.48
N HIS A 269 -31.88 1.52 5.52
CA HIS A 269 -31.74 0.90 4.20
C HIS A 269 -30.46 0.09 4.04
N ALA A 270 -29.62 0.04 5.08
CA ALA A 270 -28.32 -0.63 5.03
C ALA A 270 -28.47 -2.13 4.70
N LYS A 271 -27.60 -2.59 3.82
CA LYS A 271 -27.43 -4.01 3.46
C LYS A 271 -25.97 -4.41 3.72
N PRO A 272 -25.60 -4.68 4.97
CA PRO A 272 -24.23 -5.02 5.31
C PRO A 272 -23.79 -6.29 4.59
N LEU A 273 -22.59 -6.24 4.01
CA LEU A 273 -21.90 -7.41 3.50
C LEU A 273 -21.27 -8.14 4.69
N SER A 274 -22.03 -8.87 5.47
CA SER A 274 -21.48 -9.67 6.56
C SER A 274 -21.29 -11.11 6.11
N ASP A 275 -20.05 -11.59 6.18
CA ASP A 275 -19.77 -13.03 6.08
C ASP A 275 -19.77 -13.62 7.50
N PRO A 276 -20.76 -14.48 7.86
CA PRO A 276 -20.81 -15.11 9.18
C PRO A 276 -19.58 -15.95 9.50
N SER A 277 -18.89 -16.50 8.48
CA SER A 277 -17.70 -17.33 8.67
C SER A 277 -16.51 -16.55 9.22
N LEU A 278 -16.38 -15.26 8.87
CA LEU A 278 -15.34 -14.38 9.39
C LEU A 278 -15.51 -14.09 10.90
N ILE A 279 -16.73 -14.24 11.43
CA ILE A 279 -17.05 -14.02 12.85
C ILE A 279 -16.79 -15.29 13.67
N GLU A 280 -17.11 -16.46 13.12
CA GLU A 280 -16.97 -17.73 13.84
C GLU A 280 -15.52 -18.10 14.11
N ASP A 281 -14.61 -17.87 13.18
CA ASP A 281 -13.18 -18.20 13.35
C ASP A 281 -12.50 -17.33 14.41
N THR A 282 -12.89 -16.06 14.55
CA THR A 282 -12.32 -15.16 15.58
C THR A 282 -12.83 -15.43 17.00
N GLN A 283 -13.98 -16.09 17.16
CA GLN A 283 -14.56 -16.41 18.48
C GLN A 283 -14.01 -17.71 19.12
N LYS A 284 -13.47 -18.64 18.32
CA LYS A 284 -13.05 -19.98 18.79
C LYS A 284 -11.65 -20.05 19.41
N VAL A 285 -10.96 -18.92 19.59
CA VAL A 285 -9.59 -18.91 20.14
C VAL A 285 -9.60 -19.07 21.66
N PRO A 286 -9.01 -20.15 22.22
CA PRO A 286 -9.22 -20.53 23.63
C PRO A 286 -8.61 -19.58 24.66
N THR A 287 -7.52 -18.89 24.34
CA THR A 287 -6.80 -18.01 25.27
C THR A 287 -6.26 -16.78 24.56
N ALA A 288 -6.88 -15.63 24.82
CA ALA A 288 -6.47 -14.36 24.24
C ALA A 288 -5.51 -13.63 25.19
N HIS A 289 -4.20 -13.66 24.88
CA HIS A 289 -3.18 -12.88 25.61
C HIS A 289 -2.45 -11.96 24.64
N TRP A 290 -2.48 -10.64 24.89
CA TRP A 290 -1.83 -9.64 24.07
C TRP A 290 -0.32 -9.89 23.88
N ASN A 291 0.34 -10.49 24.87
CA ASN A 291 1.76 -10.86 24.77
C ASN A 291 2.09 -11.85 23.65
N ASN A 292 1.10 -12.64 23.18
CA ASN A 292 1.30 -13.60 22.09
C ASN A 292 1.48 -12.89 20.74
N ALA A 293 1.00 -11.66 20.61
CA ALA A 293 1.25 -10.78 19.47
C ALA A 293 2.42 -9.84 19.72
N PHE A 294 2.44 -9.17 20.88
CA PHE A 294 3.40 -8.12 21.18
C PHE A 294 4.85 -8.62 21.17
N ILE A 295 5.11 -9.80 21.75
CA ILE A 295 6.48 -10.35 21.81
C ILE A 295 7.02 -10.65 20.41
N PRO A 296 6.33 -11.40 19.52
CA PRO A 296 6.80 -11.59 18.15
C PRO A 296 6.94 -10.29 17.35
N ILE A 297 6.00 -9.34 17.49
CA ILE A 297 6.10 -8.02 16.83
C ILE A 297 7.33 -7.25 17.34
N PHE A 298 7.60 -7.28 18.63
CA PHE A 298 8.82 -6.67 19.19
C PHE A 298 10.08 -7.36 18.63
N VAL A 299 10.07 -8.68 18.51
CA VAL A 299 11.20 -9.45 17.95
C VAL A 299 11.46 -9.06 16.51
N VAL A 300 10.43 -8.95 15.64
CA VAL A 300 10.66 -8.54 14.25
C VAL A 300 11.31 -7.16 14.18
N VAL A 301 10.82 -6.21 14.96
CA VAL A 301 11.38 -4.84 14.99
C VAL A 301 12.81 -4.83 15.52
N ALA A 302 13.04 -5.46 16.67
CA ALA A 302 14.35 -5.49 17.31
C ALA A 302 15.40 -6.20 16.45
N VAL A 303 15.06 -7.37 15.87
CA VAL A 303 15.99 -8.12 15.02
C VAL A 303 16.26 -7.40 13.71
N THR A 304 15.25 -6.79 13.08
CA THR A 304 15.47 -6.02 11.84
C THR A 304 16.36 -4.81 12.09
N ILE A 305 16.08 -4.02 13.14
CA ILE A 305 16.92 -2.85 13.48
C ILE A 305 18.35 -3.30 13.81
N SER A 306 18.51 -4.37 14.61
CA SER A 306 19.82 -4.93 14.92
C SER A 306 20.54 -5.43 13.65
N GLY A 307 19.81 -6.06 12.74
CA GLY A 307 20.31 -6.51 11.44
C GLY A 307 20.81 -5.34 10.58
N LEU A 308 20.03 -4.26 10.46
CA LEU A 308 20.43 -3.04 9.74
C LEU A 308 21.73 -2.46 10.32
N VAL A 309 21.81 -2.35 11.66
CA VAL A 309 23.01 -1.84 12.33
C VAL A 309 24.21 -2.77 12.12
N ILE A 310 24.05 -4.08 12.31
CA ILE A 310 25.14 -5.04 12.18
C ILE A 310 25.65 -5.10 10.73
N THR A 311 24.76 -5.18 9.75
CA THR A 311 25.15 -5.26 8.33
C THR A 311 25.76 -3.94 7.86
N GLY A 312 25.21 -2.79 8.27
CA GLY A 312 25.74 -1.48 7.95
C GLY A 312 27.14 -1.25 8.54
N LEU A 313 27.35 -1.57 9.83
CA LEU A 313 28.67 -1.47 10.45
C LEU A 313 29.72 -2.40 9.80
N ARG A 314 29.32 -3.57 9.33
CA ARG A 314 30.23 -4.50 8.62
C ARG A 314 30.62 -4.01 7.23
N SER A 315 29.77 -3.21 6.59
CA SER A 315 30.00 -2.69 5.25
C SER A 315 30.78 -1.38 5.24
N LEU A 316 30.95 -0.72 6.42
CA LEU A 316 31.63 0.55 6.53
C LEU A 316 33.04 0.39 7.10
N ASP A 317 34.01 1.01 6.43
CA ASP A 317 35.41 1.09 6.87
C ASP A 317 35.71 2.48 7.48
N MET A 318 34.75 3.00 8.28
CA MET A 318 34.82 4.34 8.90
C MET A 318 35.01 4.24 10.41
N GLN A 319 35.88 5.11 10.99
CA GLN A 319 36.14 5.11 12.43
C GLN A 319 34.94 5.60 13.27
N HIS A 320 34.13 6.52 12.74
CA HIS A 320 32.97 7.10 13.45
C HIS A 320 31.78 7.28 12.49
N PRO A 321 31.11 6.18 12.05
CA PRO A 321 29.97 6.30 11.17
C PRO A 321 28.77 6.91 11.89
N THR A 322 28.05 7.78 11.22
CA THR A 322 26.76 8.29 11.71
C THR A 322 25.68 7.22 11.56
N LEU A 323 24.56 7.37 12.27
CA LEU A 323 23.40 6.46 12.10
C LEU A 323 22.90 6.44 10.64
N ARG A 324 22.99 7.58 9.96
CA ARG A 324 22.65 7.69 8.53
C ARG A 324 23.57 6.83 7.67
N ASP A 325 24.88 6.91 7.90
CA ASP A 325 25.87 6.13 7.15
C ASP A 325 25.64 4.62 7.36
N ILE A 326 25.38 4.22 8.61
CA ILE A 326 25.11 2.83 8.98
C ILE A 326 23.87 2.29 8.25
N ILE A 327 22.76 3.04 8.28
CA ILE A 327 21.52 2.60 7.61
C ILE A 327 21.70 2.63 6.08
N GLY A 328 22.38 3.65 5.54
CA GLY A 328 22.65 3.75 4.10
C GLY A 328 23.49 2.61 3.56
N ALA A 329 24.45 2.08 4.35
CA ALA A 329 25.31 0.97 3.98
C ALA A 329 24.78 -0.41 4.42
N SER A 330 23.61 -0.47 5.05
CA SER A 330 23.03 -1.72 5.55
C SER A 330 22.50 -2.62 4.43
N ASP A 331 22.40 -3.93 4.74
CA ASP A 331 21.65 -4.89 3.93
C ASP A 331 20.22 -5.04 4.51
N PRO A 332 19.23 -4.33 3.94
CA PRO A 332 17.86 -4.39 4.42
C PRO A 332 17.22 -5.76 4.16
N TYR A 333 17.60 -6.44 3.09
CA TYR A 333 17.00 -7.73 2.71
C TYR A 333 17.34 -8.80 3.71
N ALA A 334 18.62 -8.97 4.04
CA ALA A 334 19.05 -9.89 5.08
C ALA A 334 18.42 -9.54 6.43
N SER A 335 18.39 -8.26 6.80
CA SER A 335 17.84 -7.77 8.07
C SER A 335 16.34 -8.08 8.21
N LEU A 336 15.57 -7.89 7.15
CA LEU A 336 14.14 -8.17 7.11
C LEU A 336 13.85 -9.68 7.17
N ILE A 337 14.59 -10.51 6.42
CA ILE A 337 14.47 -11.98 6.48
C ILE A 337 14.77 -12.49 7.90
N TRP A 338 15.84 -11.99 8.54
CA TRP A 338 16.15 -12.35 9.92
C TRP A 338 15.00 -11.94 10.85
N GLY A 339 14.50 -10.71 10.73
CA GLY A 339 13.38 -10.21 11.52
C GLY A 339 12.14 -11.10 11.42
N ALA A 340 11.69 -11.41 10.22
CA ALA A 340 10.52 -12.26 9.99
C ALA A 340 10.74 -13.70 10.47
N SER A 341 11.92 -14.26 10.21
CA SER A 341 12.24 -15.65 10.59
C SER A 341 12.34 -15.83 12.10
N PHE A 342 13.13 -15.00 12.81
CA PHE A 342 13.24 -15.07 14.26
C PHE A 342 11.93 -14.76 14.97
N SER A 343 11.15 -13.84 14.42
CA SER A 343 9.82 -13.54 14.93
C SER A 343 8.85 -14.71 14.74
N SER A 344 8.85 -15.38 13.59
CA SER A 344 8.07 -16.61 13.35
C SER A 344 8.46 -17.71 14.34
N ILE A 345 9.77 -17.92 14.54
CA ILE A 345 10.27 -18.90 15.53
C ILE A 345 9.79 -18.53 16.94
N SER A 346 9.86 -17.25 17.32
CA SER A 346 9.39 -16.78 18.63
C SER A 346 7.88 -17.00 18.81
N ALA A 347 7.07 -16.72 17.78
CA ALA A 347 5.62 -16.92 17.80
C ALA A 347 5.27 -18.41 17.95
N ILE A 348 5.93 -19.28 17.18
CA ILE A 348 5.76 -20.74 17.26
C ILE A 348 6.19 -21.23 18.66
N GLY A 349 7.37 -20.83 19.13
CA GLY A 349 7.90 -21.22 20.44
C GLY A 349 6.98 -20.79 21.60
N LEU A 350 6.45 -19.56 21.57
CA LEU A 350 5.48 -19.08 22.57
C LEU A 350 4.17 -19.86 22.51
N THR A 351 3.67 -20.15 21.32
CA THR A 351 2.41 -20.87 21.12
C THR A 351 2.49 -22.29 21.69
N ILE A 352 3.58 -23.01 21.41
CA ILE A 352 3.81 -24.37 21.90
C ILE A 352 4.18 -24.36 23.39
N GLY A 353 5.10 -23.48 23.81
CA GLY A 353 5.55 -23.40 25.21
C GLY A 353 4.43 -23.05 26.19
N ARG A 354 3.46 -22.25 25.76
CA ARG A 354 2.24 -21.95 26.51
C ARG A 354 1.12 -22.97 26.34
N LYS A 355 1.36 -24.02 25.55
CA LYS A 355 0.38 -25.09 25.27
C LYS A 355 -0.94 -24.55 24.69
N ILE A 356 -0.91 -23.50 23.88
CA ILE A 356 -2.09 -22.89 23.27
C ILE A 356 -2.57 -23.74 22.10
N LEU A 357 -1.65 -24.15 21.22
CA LEU A 357 -1.88 -25.04 20.10
C LEU A 357 -0.83 -26.16 20.09
N THR A 358 -1.17 -27.29 19.46
CA THR A 358 -0.20 -28.34 19.15
C THR A 358 0.78 -27.86 18.08
N LEU A 359 1.95 -28.53 17.98
CA LEU A 359 2.92 -28.21 16.93
C LEU A 359 2.30 -28.28 15.53
N GLU A 360 1.54 -29.32 15.24
CA GLU A 360 0.84 -29.53 13.97
C GLU A 360 -0.07 -28.33 13.64
N LYS A 361 -0.99 -27.98 14.55
CA LYS A 361 -1.89 -26.82 14.36
C LYS A 361 -1.16 -25.48 14.24
N THR A 362 -0.02 -25.34 14.91
CA THR A 362 0.79 -24.13 14.84
C THR A 362 1.46 -24.01 13.48
N LEU A 363 1.98 -25.12 12.95
CA LEU A 363 2.57 -25.16 11.61
C LEU A 363 1.51 -24.98 10.52
N ASP A 364 0.32 -25.58 10.68
CA ASP A 364 -0.83 -25.34 9.78
C ASP A 364 -1.21 -23.85 9.75
N ALA A 365 -1.26 -23.19 10.92
CA ALA A 365 -1.53 -21.77 11.01
C ALA A 365 -0.43 -20.95 10.30
N TRP A 366 0.84 -21.33 10.44
CA TRP A 366 1.95 -20.70 9.72
C TRP A 366 1.80 -20.88 8.21
N VAL A 367 1.53 -22.09 7.73
CA VAL A 367 1.32 -22.38 6.29
C VAL A 367 0.12 -21.62 5.74
N ASN A 368 -0.98 -21.50 6.48
CA ASN A 368 -2.15 -20.73 6.06
C ASN A 368 -1.84 -19.22 5.97
N GLY A 369 -1.03 -18.71 6.88
CA GLY A 369 -0.51 -17.34 6.79
C GLY A 369 0.38 -17.13 5.56
N VAL A 370 1.26 -18.09 5.22
CA VAL A 370 2.04 -18.06 3.98
C VAL A 370 1.13 -18.03 2.75
N ARG A 371 0.09 -18.87 2.72
CA ARG A 371 -0.87 -18.90 1.60
C ARG A 371 -1.56 -17.57 1.36
N SER A 372 -1.83 -16.79 2.42
CA SER A 372 -2.45 -15.46 2.27
C SER A 372 -1.58 -14.44 1.53
N MET A 373 -0.25 -14.65 1.51
CA MET A 373 0.71 -13.77 0.83
C MET A 373 0.99 -14.14 -0.64
N VAL A 374 0.44 -15.24 -1.14
CA VAL A 374 0.73 -15.72 -2.51
C VAL A 374 0.33 -14.69 -3.56
N MET A 375 -0.82 -14.04 -3.41
CA MET A 375 -1.25 -13.01 -4.36
C MET A 375 -0.31 -11.80 -4.37
N ALA A 376 0.15 -11.36 -3.20
CA ALA A 376 1.15 -10.30 -3.09
C ALA A 376 2.45 -10.68 -3.82
N CYS A 377 2.93 -11.93 -3.66
CA CYS A 377 4.11 -12.43 -4.38
C CYS A 377 3.91 -12.43 -5.91
N ILE A 378 2.72 -12.81 -6.41
CA ILE A 378 2.41 -12.75 -7.85
C ILE A 378 2.49 -11.32 -8.36
N ILE A 379 1.88 -10.37 -7.65
CA ILE A 379 1.91 -8.94 -8.04
C ILE A 379 3.34 -8.40 -8.02
N LEU A 380 4.14 -8.74 -7.01
CA LEU A 380 5.56 -8.37 -6.94
C LEU A 380 6.34 -8.82 -8.19
N VAL A 381 6.26 -10.10 -8.53
CA VAL A 381 6.96 -10.67 -9.70
C VAL A 381 6.53 -9.97 -10.99
N LEU A 382 5.23 -9.74 -11.19
CA LEU A 382 4.72 -9.05 -12.38
C LEU A 382 5.13 -7.57 -12.41
N ALA A 383 5.18 -6.90 -11.24
CA ALA A 383 5.62 -5.51 -11.14
C ALA A 383 7.09 -5.33 -11.53
N TRP A 384 7.96 -6.21 -11.06
CA TRP A 384 9.38 -6.20 -11.45
C TRP A 384 9.56 -6.53 -12.93
N THR A 385 8.76 -7.49 -13.43
CA THR A 385 8.81 -7.91 -14.83
C THR A 385 8.39 -6.77 -15.77
N ILE A 386 7.28 -6.06 -15.49
CA ILE A 386 6.87 -4.94 -16.35
C ILE A 386 7.86 -3.77 -16.24
N GLY A 387 8.50 -3.58 -15.08
CA GLY A 387 9.58 -2.62 -14.90
C GLY A 387 10.78 -2.90 -15.83
N SER A 388 11.19 -4.18 -15.92
CA SER A 388 12.25 -4.61 -16.85
C SER A 388 11.86 -4.40 -18.31
N VAL A 389 10.62 -4.69 -18.68
CA VAL A 389 10.08 -4.45 -20.03
C VAL A 389 10.07 -2.95 -20.37
N CYS A 390 9.62 -2.09 -19.47
CA CYS A 390 9.63 -0.64 -19.66
C CYS A 390 11.04 -0.09 -19.81
N LYS A 391 12.01 -0.65 -19.08
CA LYS A 391 13.44 -0.32 -19.20
C LYS A 391 13.96 -0.65 -20.59
N ASP A 392 13.76 -1.88 -21.06
CA ASP A 392 14.27 -2.34 -22.36
C ASP A 392 13.63 -1.60 -23.54
N LEU A 393 12.38 -1.15 -23.39
CA LEU A 393 11.67 -0.28 -24.35
C LEU A 393 12.02 1.20 -24.22
N LYS A 394 12.86 1.61 -23.25
CA LYS A 394 13.20 3.02 -22.99
C LYS A 394 11.98 3.92 -22.76
N THR A 395 10.97 3.41 -22.04
CA THR A 395 9.68 4.10 -21.80
C THR A 395 9.90 5.43 -21.08
N ALA A 396 10.75 5.46 -20.07
CA ALA A 396 11.01 6.67 -19.28
C ALA A 396 11.71 7.74 -20.12
N GLU A 397 12.71 7.35 -20.90
CA GLU A 397 13.47 8.24 -21.80
C GLU A 397 12.58 8.87 -22.87
N TYR A 398 11.64 8.06 -23.43
CA TYR A 398 10.65 8.60 -24.36
C TYR A 398 9.73 9.63 -23.70
N LEU A 399 9.20 9.31 -22.52
CA LEU A 399 8.35 10.25 -21.78
C LEU A 399 9.07 11.55 -21.45
N VAL A 400 10.35 11.48 -21.09
CA VAL A 400 11.18 12.67 -20.88
C VAL A 400 11.34 13.47 -22.18
N SER A 401 11.62 12.81 -23.30
CA SER A 401 11.85 13.50 -24.59
C SER A 401 10.66 14.36 -25.03
N ILE A 402 9.43 13.88 -24.77
CA ILE A 402 8.21 14.62 -25.11
C ILE A 402 7.77 15.62 -24.04
N SER A 403 8.19 15.43 -22.78
CA SER A 403 7.76 16.26 -21.65
C SER A 403 8.79 17.29 -21.19
N SER A 404 10.07 17.14 -21.55
CA SER A 404 11.17 18.00 -21.06
C SER A 404 10.99 19.49 -21.33
N ASN A 405 10.31 19.85 -22.43
CA ASN A 405 10.00 21.25 -22.78
C ASN A 405 8.71 21.79 -22.17
N ILE A 406 7.85 20.93 -21.60
CA ILE A 406 6.52 21.26 -21.13
C ILE A 406 6.43 21.09 -19.60
N LEU A 407 7.10 20.06 -19.08
CA LEU A 407 6.99 19.63 -17.69
C LEU A 407 8.15 20.16 -16.84
N SER A 408 7.85 21.11 -15.97
CA SER A 408 8.80 21.52 -14.94
C SER A 408 8.97 20.39 -13.92
N PRO A 409 10.22 20.05 -13.51
CA PRO A 409 10.45 19.09 -12.42
C PRO A 409 9.64 19.38 -11.15
N ALA A 410 9.39 20.66 -10.85
CA ALA A 410 8.57 21.10 -9.72
C ALA A 410 7.12 20.60 -9.76
N MET A 411 6.58 20.29 -10.95
CA MET A 411 5.22 19.79 -11.13
C MET A 411 5.11 18.26 -11.04
N LEU A 412 6.23 17.56 -11.03
CA LEU A 412 6.25 16.08 -11.00
C LEU A 412 5.44 15.49 -9.84
N PRO A 413 5.63 15.91 -8.57
CA PRO A 413 4.86 15.35 -7.47
C PRO A 413 3.35 15.54 -7.65
N PHE A 414 2.93 16.70 -8.16
CA PHE A 414 1.52 17.03 -8.39
C PHE A 414 0.90 16.11 -9.45
N ILE A 415 1.52 16.05 -10.63
CA ILE A 415 1.00 15.26 -11.76
C ILE A 415 0.99 13.77 -11.40
N THR A 416 2.04 13.32 -10.74
CA THR A 416 2.17 11.93 -10.30
C THR A 416 1.08 11.55 -9.30
N PHE A 417 0.79 12.42 -8.32
CA PHE A 417 -0.28 12.18 -7.35
C PHE A 417 -1.65 12.07 -8.03
N VAL A 418 -1.98 13.01 -8.95
CA VAL A 418 -3.25 12.98 -9.69
C VAL A 418 -3.38 11.72 -10.52
N THR A 419 -2.31 11.34 -11.23
CA THR A 419 -2.30 10.14 -12.07
C THR A 419 -2.47 8.87 -11.23
N ALA A 420 -1.72 8.76 -10.13
CA ALA A 420 -1.83 7.63 -9.20
C ALA A 420 -3.24 7.54 -8.59
N ALA A 421 -3.80 8.67 -8.18
CA ALA A 421 -5.15 8.74 -7.62
C ALA A 421 -6.21 8.29 -8.63
N ALA A 422 -6.13 8.75 -9.88
CA ALA A 422 -7.08 8.39 -10.93
C ALA A 422 -7.02 6.91 -11.29
N ILE A 423 -5.82 6.34 -11.42
CA ILE A 423 -5.63 4.92 -11.71
C ILE A 423 -6.14 4.07 -10.55
N SER A 424 -5.74 4.39 -9.31
CA SER A 424 -6.12 3.64 -8.13
C SER A 424 -7.63 3.70 -7.85
N PHE A 425 -8.24 4.89 -7.99
CA PHE A 425 -9.70 5.05 -7.89
C PHE A 425 -10.45 4.13 -8.86
N SER A 426 -9.97 4.05 -10.09
CA SER A 426 -10.63 3.31 -11.17
C SER A 426 -10.34 1.81 -11.16
N THR A 427 -9.17 1.41 -10.64
CA THR A 427 -8.79 -0.02 -10.51
C THR A 427 -9.21 -0.62 -9.18
N GLY A 428 -9.39 0.20 -8.15
CA GLY A 428 -9.63 -0.24 -6.79
C GLY A 428 -8.41 -0.91 -6.15
N SER A 429 -7.17 -0.60 -6.61
CA SER A 429 -5.96 -1.23 -6.08
C SER A 429 -4.77 -0.28 -6.04
N SER A 430 -4.31 0.01 -4.82
CA SER A 430 -3.07 0.77 -4.59
C SER A 430 -1.84 0.01 -5.09
N TRP A 431 -1.77 -1.30 -4.86
CA TRP A 431 -0.64 -2.14 -5.26
C TRP A 431 -0.44 -2.18 -6.78
N ALA A 432 -1.53 -2.40 -7.53
CA ALA A 432 -1.50 -2.36 -8.99
C ALA A 432 -1.00 -1.01 -9.51
N THR A 433 -1.50 0.07 -8.95
CA THR A 433 -1.14 1.43 -9.34
C THR A 433 0.35 1.71 -9.11
N MET A 434 0.87 1.36 -7.94
CA MET A 434 2.30 1.51 -7.62
C MET A 434 3.16 0.65 -8.54
N SER A 435 2.76 -0.61 -8.81
CA SER A 435 3.47 -1.53 -9.69
C SER A 435 3.66 -1.01 -11.11
N ILE A 436 2.68 -0.28 -11.62
CA ILE A 436 2.70 0.28 -12.98
C ILE A 436 3.46 1.62 -13.00
N LEU A 437 3.20 2.49 -12.02
CA LEU A 437 3.71 3.86 -12.06
C LEU A 437 5.15 4.00 -11.60
N VAL A 438 5.59 3.29 -10.55
CA VAL A 438 6.95 3.48 -10.02
C VAL A 438 8.02 3.18 -11.07
N PRO A 439 7.96 2.06 -11.84
CA PRO A 439 8.93 1.78 -12.89
C PRO A 439 9.01 2.81 -14.02
N VAL A 440 7.99 3.64 -14.16
CA VAL A 440 7.93 4.70 -15.18
C VAL A 440 8.32 6.06 -14.59
N VAL A 441 7.71 6.41 -13.46
CA VAL A 441 7.83 7.75 -12.85
C VAL A 441 9.20 7.97 -12.20
N VAL A 442 9.77 6.94 -11.56
CA VAL A 442 11.07 7.06 -10.88
C VAL A 442 12.21 7.31 -11.86
N PRO A 443 12.39 6.50 -12.94
CA PRO A 443 13.37 6.80 -13.98
C PRO A 443 13.16 8.18 -14.63
N MET A 444 11.91 8.55 -14.93
CA MET A 444 11.59 9.86 -15.49
C MET A 444 12.01 10.99 -14.55
N ALA A 445 11.75 10.87 -13.25
CA ALA A 445 12.14 11.87 -12.26
C ALA A 445 13.67 11.98 -12.14
N MET A 446 14.38 10.85 -12.12
CA MET A 446 15.85 10.82 -12.09
C MET A 446 16.46 11.53 -13.29
N HIS A 447 15.90 11.31 -14.46
CA HIS A 447 16.38 11.92 -15.70
C HIS A 447 16.10 13.43 -15.75
N LEU A 448 14.85 13.86 -15.44
CA LEU A 448 14.47 15.28 -15.43
C LEU A 448 15.23 16.10 -14.38
N LEU A 449 15.63 15.48 -13.29
CA LEU A 449 16.45 16.11 -12.23
C LEU A 449 17.95 16.01 -12.50
N ASN A 450 18.38 15.43 -13.63
CA ASN A 450 19.78 15.18 -13.97
C ASN A 450 20.55 14.50 -12.82
N MET A 451 19.95 13.49 -12.19
CA MET A 451 20.56 12.80 -11.06
C MET A 451 21.72 11.93 -11.55
N SER A 452 22.92 12.19 -11.04
CA SER A 452 24.07 11.32 -11.32
C SER A 452 23.98 10.03 -10.50
N PRO A 453 24.65 8.93 -10.94
CA PRO A 453 24.69 7.67 -10.19
C PRO A 453 25.18 7.82 -8.75
N ASP A 454 26.07 8.79 -8.51
CA ASP A 454 26.64 9.08 -7.19
C ASP A 454 25.83 10.13 -6.42
N ALA A 455 24.77 10.70 -7.02
CA ALA A 455 23.93 11.68 -6.33
C ALA A 455 23.16 10.99 -5.20
N THR A 456 23.32 11.53 -4.01
CA THR A 456 22.46 11.15 -2.89
C THR A 456 21.02 11.51 -3.23
N VAL A 457 20.07 10.62 -2.99
CA VAL A 457 18.62 10.85 -3.18
C VAL A 457 18.13 11.83 -2.12
N GLU A 458 18.68 13.04 -2.13
CA GLU A 458 18.34 14.12 -1.20
C GLU A 458 17.38 15.14 -1.83
N SER A 459 17.08 14.99 -3.14
CA SER A 459 16.18 15.91 -3.81
C SER A 459 14.76 15.80 -3.23
N PRO A 460 14.25 16.87 -2.57
CA PRO A 460 12.88 16.85 -2.05
C PRO A 460 11.85 16.58 -3.14
N ILE A 461 12.10 17.03 -4.37
CA ILE A 461 11.21 16.80 -5.52
C ILE A 461 11.19 15.32 -5.90
N PHE A 462 12.36 14.64 -5.91
CA PHE A 462 12.43 13.20 -6.18
C PHE A 462 11.68 12.39 -5.12
N LEU A 463 11.98 12.64 -3.84
CA LEU A 463 11.34 11.96 -2.72
C LEU A 463 9.83 12.21 -2.70
N ALA A 464 9.39 13.44 -2.95
CA ALA A 464 7.98 13.78 -3.05
C ALA A 464 7.31 13.15 -4.27
N THR A 465 8.01 13.02 -5.41
CA THR A 465 7.48 12.34 -6.60
C THR A 465 7.24 10.87 -6.32
N PHE A 466 8.22 10.17 -5.74
CA PHE A 466 8.05 8.79 -5.32
C PHE A 466 6.91 8.65 -4.28
N ALA A 467 6.93 9.46 -3.22
CA ALA A 467 5.87 9.48 -2.20
C ALA A 467 4.49 9.83 -2.78
N SER A 468 4.43 10.59 -3.87
CA SER A 468 3.18 10.93 -4.56
C SER A 468 2.56 9.73 -5.30
N VAL A 469 3.38 8.82 -5.85
CA VAL A 469 2.85 7.54 -6.35
C VAL A 469 2.19 6.77 -5.21
N LEU A 470 2.89 6.64 -4.07
CA LEU A 470 2.43 5.88 -2.91
C LEU A 470 1.15 6.49 -2.31
N SER A 471 1.22 7.77 -1.97
CA SER A 471 0.11 8.50 -1.33
C SER A 471 -1.09 8.69 -2.25
N GLY A 472 -0.84 8.96 -3.54
CA GLY A 472 -1.90 9.10 -4.54
C GLY A 472 -2.64 7.79 -4.77
N SER A 473 -1.91 6.67 -4.76
CA SER A 473 -2.51 5.33 -4.84
C SER A 473 -3.41 5.03 -3.63
N VAL A 474 -2.95 5.34 -2.43
CA VAL A 474 -3.77 5.17 -1.20
C VAL A 474 -4.99 6.10 -1.22
N PHE A 475 -4.85 7.34 -1.67
CA PHE A 475 -5.98 8.28 -1.78
C PHE A 475 -7.03 7.79 -2.78
N GLY A 476 -6.60 7.34 -3.97
CA GLY A 476 -7.51 6.83 -4.98
C GLY A 476 -8.28 5.60 -4.49
N ASP A 477 -7.59 4.71 -3.80
CA ASP A 477 -8.14 3.51 -3.18
C ASP A 477 -9.22 3.84 -2.14
N HIS A 478 -8.95 4.73 -1.20
CA HIS A 478 -9.88 5.20 -0.19
C HIS A 478 -11.14 5.87 -0.76
N CYS A 479 -11.08 6.44 -1.95
CA CYS A 479 -12.23 7.05 -2.62
C CYS A 479 -13.02 6.05 -3.47
N SER A 480 -12.43 4.89 -3.79
CA SER A 480 -12.99 3.95 -4.77
C SER A 480 -14.06 3.05 -4.17
N PRO A 481 -15.27 3.00 -4.79
CA PRO A 481 -16.31 2.06 -4.36
C PRO A 481 -16.02 0.60 -4.77
N ILE A 482 -14.95 0.36 -5.52
CA ILE A 482 -14.54 -0.99 -5.95
C ILE A 482 -13.21 -1.40 -5.34
N SER A 483 -12.69 -0.61 -4.41
CA SER A 483 -11.48 -0.92 -3.66
C SER A 483 -11.66 -2.17 -2.80
N ASP A 484 -10.67 -3.04 -2.86
CA ASP A 484 -10.62 -4.27 -2.06
C ASP A 484 -10.53 -3.95 -0.56
N THR A 485 -9.73 -2.94 -0.16
CA THR A 485 -9.61 -2.51 1.24
C THR A 485 -10.89 -1.87 1.75
N THR A 486 -11.56 -1.03 0.94
CA THR A 486 -12.83 -0.39 1.30
C THR A 486 -13.99 -1.41 1.39
N ILE A 487 -14.03 -2.41 0.49
CA ILE A 487 -14.96 -3.54 0.58
C ILE A 487 -14.70 -4.36 1.84
N LEU A 488 -13.42 -4.64 2.12
CA LEU A 488 -13.03 -5.43 3.28
C LEU A 488 -13.36 -4.71 4.59
N SER A 489 -13.11 -3.39 4.67
CA SER A 489 -13.45 -2.54 5.83
C SER A 489 -14.94 -2.53 6.12
N SER A 490 -15.78 -2.35 5.08
CA SER A 490 -17.24 -2.40 5.24
C SER A 490 -17.71 -3.79 5.67
N THR A 491 -17.12 -4.86 5.14
CA THR A 491 -17.45 -6.24 5.49
C THR A 491 -17.05 -6.57 6.93
N ALA A 492 -15.81 -6.27 7.33
CA ALA A 492 -15.31 -6.51 8.69
C ALA A 492 -16.09 -5.72 9.75
N CYS A 493 -16.45 -4.49 9.43
CA CYS A 493 -17.26 -3.65 10.33
C CYS A 493 -18.76 -3.96 10.26
N ALA A 494 -19.20 -4.85 9.34
CA ALA A 494 -20.60 -5.09 9.00
C ALA A 494 -21.37 -3.78 8.76
N SER A 495 -20.79 -2.90 7.96
CA SER A 495 -21.37 -1.67 7.44
C SER A 495 -21.96 -1.91 6.05
N ASP A 496 -22.92 -1.07 5.64
CA ASP A 496 -23.27 -1.01 4.23
C ASP A 496 -22.11 -0.39 3.46
N HIS A 497 -21.70 -1.06 2.37
CA HIS A 497 -20.54 -0.65 1.61
C HIS A 497 -20.70 0.72 0.95
N ILE A 498 -21.88 0.99 0.39
CA ILE A 498 -22.15 2.28 -0.28
C ILE A 498 -22.27 3.41 0.74
N ASP A 499 -22.87 3.14 1.90
CA ASP A 499 -22.95 4.12 2.99
C ASP A 499 -21.55 4.43 3.53
N HIS A 500 -20.66 3.41 3.65
CA HIS A 500 -19.26 3.61 4.00
C HIS A 500 -18.55 4.52 3.01
N VAL A 501 -18.59 4.22 1.71
CA VAL A 501 -17.97 5.05 0.67
C VAL A 501 -18.50 6.48 0.69
N LYS A 502 -19.81 6.67 0.77
CA LYS A 502 -20.44 8.01 0.81
C LYS A 502 -20.01 8.84 2.01
N THR A 503 -19.83 8.20 3.17
CA THR A 503 -19.45 8.91 4.40
C THR A 503 -17.95 9.19 4.46
N GLN A 504 -17.10 8.32 3.91
CA GLN A 504 -15.65 8.45 3.87
C GLN A 504 -15.17 9.45 2.82
N MET A 505 -15.79 9.46 1.64
CA MET A 505 -15.34 10.24 0.48
C MET A 505 -15.13 11.74 0.77
N PRO A 506 -16.01 12.47 1.46
CA PRO A 506 -15.75 13.87 1.79
C PRO A 506 -14.50 14.10 2.63
N TYR A 507 -14.17 13.14 3.50
CA TYR A 507 -12.98 13.18 4.35
C TYR A 507 -11.72 12.91 3.53
N ALA A 508 -11.74 11.86 2.73
CA ALA A 508 -10.64 11.52 1.83
C ALA A 508 -10.36 12.65 0.83
N LEU A 509 -11.41 13.25 0.23
CA LEU A 509 -11.28 14.38 -0.68
C LEU A 509 -10.69 15.62 0.01
N THR A 510 -11.11 15.93 1.23
CA THR A 510 -10.55 17.07 1.99
C THR A 510 -9.07 16.92 2.20
N VAL A 511 -8.63 15.73 2.67
CA VAL A 511 -7.20 15.44 2.90
C VAL A 511 -6.45 15.32 1.58
N GLY A 512 -7.04 14.70 0.55
CA GLY A 512 -6.42 14.50 -0.77
C GLY A 512 -6.16 15.82 -1.49
N ILE A 513 -7.16 16.73 -1.52
CA ILE A 513 -7.00 18.07 -2.12
C ILE A 513 -5.92 18.87 -1.38
N LEU A 514 -5.90 18.80 -0.05
CA LEU A 514 -4.89 19.49 0.75
C LEU A 514 -3.49 18.91 0.50
N SER A 515 -3.37 17.58 0.42
CA SER A 515 -2.11 16.90 0.10
C SER A 515 -1.61 17.25 -1.30
N LEU A 516 -2.51 17.35 -2.26
CA LEU A 516 -2.19 17.72 -3.63
C LEU A 516 -1.74 19.19 -3.74
N THR A 517 -2.52 20.11 -3.18
CA THR A 517 -2.30 21.56 -3.36
C THR A 517 -1.20 22.10 -2.46
N LEU A 518 -1.24 21.78 -1.17
CA LEU A 518 -0.25 22.25 -0.22
C LEU A 518 1.00 21.32 -0.19
N GLY A 519 0.79 20.01 -0.26
CA GLY A 519 1.86 19.02 -0.21
C GLY A 519 2.66 18.98 -1.50
N CYS A 520 2.08 18.43 -2.55
CA CYS A 520 2.81 18.15 -3.80
C CYS A 520 3.25 19.44 -4.51
N LEU A 521 2.37 20.43 -4.64
CA LEU A 521 2.76 21.72 -5.22
C LEU A 521 3.71 22.49 -4.30
N GLY A 522 3.48 22.48 -2.98
CA GLY A 522 4.31 23.18 -2.02
C GLY A 522 5.78 22.74 -2.09
N ILE A 523 6.06 21.44 -2.19
CA ILE A 523 7.43 20.95 -2.40
C ILE A 523 7.99 21.43 -3.74
N GLY A 524 7.19 21.43 -4.80
CA GLY A 524 7.60 21.94 -6.10
C GLY A 524 8.04 23.42 -6.06
N PHE A 525 7.43 24.21 -5.19
CA PHE A 525 7.81 25.61 -4.93
C PHE A 525 8.89 25.76 -3.85
N GLY A 526 9.49 24.67 -3.36
CA GLY A 526 10.58 24.70 -2.38
C GLY A 526 10.13 24.96 -0.93
N ILE A 527 8.84 24.79 -0.62
CA ILE A 527 8.36 24.91 0.76
C ILE A 527 8.88 23.72 1.58
N PRO A 528 9.52 23.94 2.74
CA PRO A 528 10.00 22.83 3.57
C PRO A 528 8.87 21.89 4.04
N VAL A 529 9.12 20.59 4.02
CA VAL A 529 8.13 19.55 4.35
C VAL A 529 7.45 19.76 5.71
N TRP A 530 8.19 20.20 6.72
CA TRP A 530 7.65 20.46 8.07
C TRP A 530 6.68 21.64 8.09
N VAL A 531 6.90 22.68 7.24
CA VAL A 531 5.97 23.82 7.10
C VAL A 531 4.66 23.32 6.47
N ILE A 532 4.76 22.45 5.45
CA ILE A 532 3.60 21.84 4.79
C ILE A 532 2.77 21.03 5.77
N LEU A 533 3.40 20.16 6.55
CA LEU A 533 2.70 19.32 7.52
C LEU A 533 2.05 20.13 8.64
N LEU A 534 2.73 21.14 9.17
CA LEU A 534 2.17 22.02 10.20
C LEU A 534 1.02 22.86 9.68
N SER A 535 1.17 23.49 8.51
CA SER A 535 0.10 24.29 7.90
C SER A 535 -1.07 23.41 7.46
N GLY A 536 -0.81 22.21 6.90
CA GLY A 536 -1.84 21.22 6.59
C GLY A 536 -2.65 20.80 7.82
N THR A 537 -1.97 20.53 8.93
CA THR A 537 -2.61 20.23 10.22
C THR A 537 -3.47 21.39 10.71
N ALA A 538 -2.96 22.62 10.63
CA ALA A 538 -3.71 23.83 11.03
C ALA A 538 -4.95 24.05 10.16
N ILE A 539 -4.85 23.82 8.85
CA ILE A 539 -6.00 23.93 7.92
C ILE A 539 -7.03 22.83 8.23
N LEU A 540 -6.62 21.58 8.45
CA LEU A 540 -7.52 20.51 8.83
C LEU A 540 -8.23 20.81 10.15
N TRP A 541 -7.50 21.32 11.13
CA TRP A 541 -8.09 21.80 12.38
C TRP A 541 -9.11 22.91 12.15
N ALA A 542 -8.79 23.90 11.32
CA ALA A 542 -9.70 25.00 10.98
C ALA A 542 -10.96 24.49 10.26
N ILE A 543 -10.83 23.56 9.30
CA ILE A 543 -11.97 22.94 8.62
C ILE A 543 -12.88 22.25 9.66
N MET A 544 -12.30 21.45 10.55
CA MET A 544 -13.07 20.78 11.59
C MET A 544 -13.67 21.76 12.60
N HIS A 545 -13.00 22.85 12.91
CA HIS A 545 -13.49 23.84 13.86
C HIS A 545 -14.66 24.64 13.30
N PHE A 546 -14.59 25.11 12.05
CA PHE A 546 -15.56 26.02 11.45
C PHE A 546 -16.66 25.31 10.63
N ILE A 547 -16.33 24.23 9.92
CA ILE A 547 -17.28 23.47 9.08
C ILE A 547 -17.87 22.31 9.86
N GLY A 548 -17.08 21.65 10.71
CA GLY A 548 -17.53 20.53 11.53
C GLY A 548 -18.62 20.93 12.52
N LYS A 549 -19.68 20.14 12.57
CA LYS A 549 -20.80 20.31 13.51
C LYS A 549 -20.62 19.38 14.71
N PRO A 550 -20.94 19.83 15.93
CA PRO A 550 -20.90 18.96 17.10
C PRO A 550 -21.97 17.85 16.98
N ILE A 551 -21.61 16.65 17.42
CA ILE A 551 -22.57 15.55 17.53
C ILE A 551 -23.28 15.73 18.86
N VAL A 552 -24.54 16.14 18.83
CA VAL A 552 -25.38 16.37 20.02
C VAL A 552 -26.52 15.37 19.98
N PRO A 553 -26.87 14.69 21.09
CA PRO A 553 -28.11 13.93 21.16
C PRO A 553 -29.31 14.90 20.99
N THR A 554 -30.07 14.69 19.93
CA THR A 554 -31.35 15.44 19.71
C THR A 554 -32.46 14.88 20.57
#